data_c4ca2c87dc625e5980f0459137dce4d1
#
_entry.id   c4ca2c87dc625e5980f0459137dce4d1
#
_cell.length_a   1.000
_cell.length_b   1.000
_cell.length_c   1.000
_cell.angle_alpha   90.00
_cell.angle_beta   90.00
_cell.angle_gamma   90.00
#
_symmetry.space_group_name_H-M   'P 1'
#
loop_
_entity.id
_entity.type
_entity.pdbx_description
1 polymer ?
#
loop_
_entity_poly.entity_id
_entity_poly.type
_entity_poly.pdbx_seq_one_letter_code
_entity_poly.pdbx_strand_id
1 'polypeptide(L)'
;MTAAADVRARREQLVLDHFHDEVAQQWDDVLSTFPHPRYEIVPTQTVHDGGAAVRGYYDETRRAFPDQRHEMIALRHADDAVITEFYLLGTHLGPLGPVPATGASFKVRMTAYFVFRGDDELVCERIYFDQLSFLRQLLGGIDLKSFGGVLLLLKVLRGFGKMSRAPKDIIPDGDEETVAGPTVRRDG
;
A
#
# COMPACT_ATOMS: atom_id res chain seq x y z
N MET A 1 -29.90 9.06 -14.88
CA MET A 1 -28.52 9.21 -14.42
C MET A 1 -27.66 9.51 -15.63
N THR A 2 -26.60 10.32 -15.53
CA THR A 2 -25.70 10.59 -16.65
C THR A 2 -24.68 9.46 -16.78
N ALA A 3 -24.18 9.19 -18.01
CA ALA A 3 -23.16 8.14 -18.24
C ALA A 3 -21.94 8.30 -17.30
N ALA A 4 -21.51 9.51 -17.01
CA ALA A 4 -20.41 9.78 -16.07
C ALA A 4 -20.75 9.40 -14.62
N ALA A 5 -22.00 9.55 -14.18
CA ALA A 5 -22.42 9.11 -12.84
C ALA A 5 -22.43 7.58 -12.74
N ASP A 6 -22.78 6.90 -13.81
CA ASP A 6 -22.78 5.44 -13.86
C ASP A 6 -21.34 4.88 -13.84
N VAL A 7 -20.38 5.52 -14.53
CA VAL A 7 -18.95 5.16 -14.48
C VAL A 7 -18.39 5.33 -13.06
N ARG A 8 -18.66 6.45 -12.41
CA ARG A 8 -18.22 6.69 -11.02
C ARG A 8 -18.76 5.63 -10.07
N ALA A 9 -20.05 5.30 -10.17
CA ALA A 9 -20.66 4.30 -9.30
C ALA A 9 -20.05 2.90 -9.50
N ARG A 10 -19.77 2.49 -10.76
CA ARG A 10 -19.11 1.21 -11.02
C ARG A 10 -17.69 1.14 -10.48
N ARG A 11 -16.88 2.20 -10.70
CA ARG A 11 -15.51 2.28 -10.16
C ARG A 11 -15.50 2.26 -8.63
N GLU A 12 -16.42 2.98 -8.00
CA GLU A 12 -16.58 2.99 -6.53
C GLU A 12 -16.89 1.59 -6.01
N GLN A 13 -17.85 0.90 -6.62
CA GLN A 13 -18.23 -0.44 -6.22
C GLN A 13 -17.05 -1.42 -6.39
N LEU A 14 -16.34 -1.38 -7.53
CA LEU A 14 -15.17 -2.21 -7.77
C LEU A 14 -14.10 -2.02 -6.67
N VAL A 15 -13.82 -0.77 -6.30
CA VAL A 15 -12.82 -0.46 -5.25
C VAL A 15 -13.28 -0.93 -3.87
N LEU A 16 -14.56 -0.79 -3.54
CA LEU A 16 -15.09 -1.27 -2.27
C LEU A 16 -15.09 -2.80 -2.18
N ASP A 17 -15.45 -3.48 -3.26
CA ASP A 17 -15.38 -4.95 -3.34
C ASP A 17 -13.93 -5.42 -3.22
N HIS A 18 -12.99 -4.77 -3.92
CA HIS A 18 -11.57 -5.05 -3.83
C HIS A 18 -11.04 -4.97 -2.38
N PHE A 19 -11.36 -3.90 -1.64
CA PHE A 19 -10.99 -3.78 -0.23
C PHE A 19 -11.61 -4.86 0.65
N HIS A 20 -12.87 -5.22 0.38
CA HIS A 20 -13.56 -6.30 1.10
C HIS A 20 -12.85 -7.64 0.88
N ASP A 21 -12.56 -7.98 -0.38
CA ASP A 21 -11.92 -9.23 -0.77
C ASP A 21 -10.47 -9.31 -0.24
N GLU A 22 -9.76 -8.17 -0.20
CA GLU A 22 -8.44 -8.09 0.40
C GLU A 22 -8.47 -8.40 1.91
N VAL A 23 -9.43 -7.85 2.66
CA VAL A 23 -9.60 -8.17 4.08
C VAL A 23 -9.99 -9.63 4.28
N ALA A 24 -10.88 -10.15 3.43
CA ALA A 24 -11.29 -11.56 3.43
C ALA A 24 -10.22 -12.54 2.90
N GLN A 25 -9.10 -12.02 2.38
CA GLN A 25 -8.01 -12.79 1.77
C GLN A 25 -8.45 -13.62 0.57
N GLN A 26 -9.42 -13.12 -0.18
CA GLN A 26 -9.93 -13.72 -1.42
C GLN A 26 -9.06 -13.25 -2.60
N TRP A 27 -7.80 -13.72 -2.62
CA TRP A 27 -6.76 -13.19 -3.51
C TRP A 27 -7.07 -13.34 -4.99
N ASP A 28 -7.76 -14.40 -5.38
CA ASP A 28 -8.12 -14.62 -6.77
C ASP A 28 -9.16 -13.59 -7.23
N ASP A 29 -10.10 -13.22 -6.34
CA ASP A 29 -11.09 -12.18 -6.60
C ASP A 29 -10.40 -10.81 -6.67
N VAL A 30 -9.53 -10.50 -5.70
CA VAL A 30 -8.72 -9.26 -5.71
C VAL A 30 -7.92 -9.11 -7.00
N LEU A 31 -7.19 -10.14 -7.42
CA LEU A 31 -6.38 -10.11 -8.64
C LEU A 31 -7.23 -10.01 -9.90
N SER A 32 -8.45 -10.56 -9.89
CA SER A 32 -9.38 -10.52 -11.03
C SER A 32 -9.94 -9.13 -11.31
N THR A 33 -9.82 -8.19 -10.38
CA THR A 33 -10.22 -6.79 -10.59
C THR A 33 -9.33 -6.06 -11.60
N PHE A 34 -8.15 -6.60 -11.89
CA PHE A 34 -7.20 -6.06 -12.86
C PHE A 34 -7.10 -6.95 -14.09
N PRO A 35 -7.07 -6.41 -15.30
CA PRO A 35 -6.61 -7.17 -16.48
C PRO A 35 -5.15 -7.61 -16.35
N HIS A 36 -4.31 -6.75 -15.75
CA HIS A 36 -2.91 -7.00 -15.42
C HIS A 36 -2.61 -6.37 -14.06
N PRO A 37 -2.55 -7.13 -12.96
CA PRO A 37 -2.33 -6.60 -11.63
C PRO A 37 -1.01 -5.84 -11.51
N ARG A 38 -1.08 -4.60 -11.02
CA ARG A 38 0.09 -3.75 -10.78
C ARG A 38 -0.10 -2.93 -9.51
N TYR A 39 0.86 -3.08 -8.57
CA TYR A 39 0.91 -2.36 -7.31
C TYR A 39 2.17 -1.53 -7.20
N GLU A 40 2.02 -0.25 -6.87
CA GLU A 40 3.11 0.69 -6.67
C GLU A 40 3.13 1.16 -5.22
N ILE A 41 4.15 0.75 -4.46
CA ILE A 41 4.33 1.15 -3.07
C ILE A 41 5.30 2.31 -3.03
N VAL A 42 4.79 3.52 -3.15
CA VAL A 42 5.58 4.75 -3.34
C VAL A 42 6.60 4.99 -2.23
N PRO A 43 6.28 4.84 -0.92
CA PRO A 43 7.27 5.09 0.13
C PRO A 43 8.48 4.17 0.08
N THR A 44 8.34 2.96 -0.44
CA THR A 44 9.44 2.00 -0.59
C THR A 44 10.02 1.99 -1.99
N GLN A 45 9.43 2.72 -2.94
CA GLN A 45 9.79 2.72 -4.36
C GLN A 45 9.78 1.31 -4.96
N THR A 46 8.79 0.51 -4.61
CA THR A 46 8.65 -0.88 -5.05
C THR A 46 7.44 -1.00 -5.96
N VAL A 47 7.61 -1.72 -7.07
CA VAL A 47 6.54 -2.09 -7.99
C VAL A 47 6.39 -3.60 -7.95
N HIS A 48 5.16 -4.07 -7.79
CA HIS A 48 4.77 -5.46 -7.98
C HIS A 48 3.98 -5.54 -9.26
N ASP A 49 4.58 -6.09 -10.32
CA ASP A 49 4.02 -6.13 -11.66
C ASP A 49 3.66 -7.56 -12.07
N GLY A 50 2.40 -7.76 -12.43
CA GLY A 50 1.81 -9.05 -12.74
C GLY A 50 1.27 -9.82 -11.53
N GLY A 51 0.30 -10.71 -11.78
CA GLY A 51 -0.45 -11.43 -10.75
C GLY A 51 0.42 -12.20 -9.76
N ALA A 52 1.51 -12.82 -10.21
CA ALA A 52 2.42 -13.55 -9.33
C ALA A 52 3.17 -12.62 -8.36
N ALA A 53 3.60 -11.44 -8.81
CA ALA A 53 4.30 -10.47 -7.98
C ALA A 53 3.35 -9.84 -6.94
N VAL A 54 2.14 -9.45 -7.35
CA VAL A 54 1.12 -8.91 -6.44
C VAL A 54 0.68 -9.96 -5.41
N ARG A 55 0.49 -11.22 -5.84
CA ARG A 55 0.18 -12.32 -4.91
C ARG A 55 1.30 -12.51 -3.89
N GLY A 56 2.55 -12.49 -4.31
CA GLY A 56 3.71 -12.57 -3.41
C GLY A 56 3.74 -11.46 -2.37
N TYR A 57 3.39 -10.24 -2.77
CA TYR A 57 3.24 -9.10 -1.85
C TYR A 57 2.16 -9.36 -0.79
N TYR A 58 0.99 -9.85 -1.16
CA TYR A 58 -0.06 -10.21 -0.22
C TYR A 58 0.36 -11.32 0.73
N ASP A 59 0.97 -12.38 0.22
CA ASP A 59 1.43 -13.50 1.04
C ASP A 59 2.48 -13.06 2.08
N GLU A 60 3.38 -12.15 1.71
CA GLU A 60 4.37 -11.58 2.62
C GLU A 60 3.72 -10.70 3.68
N THR A 61 2.88 -9.75 3.27
CA THR A 61 2.24 -8.79 4.19
C THR A 61 1.29 -9.49 5.16
N ARG A 62 0.51 -10.47 4.70
CA ARG A 62 -0.40 -11.24 5.58
C ARG A 62 0.34 -12.19 6.51
N ARG A 63 1.50 -12.68 6.12
CA ARG A 63 2.38 -13.42 7.06
C ARG A 63 2.91 -12.51 8.15
N ALA A 64 3.28 -11.28 7.80
CA ALA A 64 3.76 -10.30 8.77
C ALA A 64 2.64 -9.75 9.66
N PHE A 65 1.45 -9.52 9.08
CA PHE A 65 0.30 -8.85 9.71
C PHE A 65 -0.99 -9.66 9.48
N PRO A 66 -1.17 -10.83 10.13
CA PRO A 66 -2.28 -11.74 9.83
C PRO A 66 -3.66 -11.16 10.16
N ASP A 67 -3.72 -10.19 11.07
CA ASP A 67 -4.93 -9.47 11.51
C ASP A 67 -5.13 -8.12 10.79
N GLN A 68 -4.44 -7.90 9.67
CA GLN A 68 -4.52 -6.66 8.90
C GLN A 68 -5.96 -6.39 8.45
N ARG A 69 -6.39 -5.13 8.63
CA ARG A 69 -7.71 -4.64 8.22
C ARG A 69 -7.66 -3.16 7.86
N HIS A 70 -8.69 -2.71 7.18
CA HIS A 70 -8.86 -1.32 6.75
C HIS A 70 -9.98 -0.63 7.51
N GLU A 71 -9.79 0.63 7.87
CA GLU A 71 -10.85 1.53 8.35
C GLU A 71 -10.95 2.70 7.36
N MET A 72 -11.95 2.68 6.50
CA MET A 72 -12.16 3.71 5.48
C MET A 72 -12.45 5.06 6.12
N ILE A 73 -11.78 6.12 5.64
CA ILE A 73 -12.00 7.50 6.06
C ILE A 73 -12.79 8.25 5.00
N ALA A 74 -12.36 8.15 3.73
CA ALA A 74 -12.99 8.83 2.62
C ALA A 74 -12.68 8.17 1.29
N LEU A 75 -13.60 8.37 0.34
CA LEU A 75 -13.42 8.00 -1.06
C LEU A 75 -13.70 9.24 -1.91
N ARG A 76 -12.87 9.48 -2.91
CA ARG A 76 -12.98 10.62 -3.83
C ARG A 76 -12.77 10.14 -5.26
N HIS A 77 -13.38 10.85 -6.21
CA HIS A 77 -13.24 10.58 -7.63
C HIS A 77 -12.37 11.65 -8.29
N ALA A 78 -11.41 11.20 -9.08
CA ALA A 78 -10.75 11.98 -10.13
C ALA A 78 -11.27 11.50 -11.50
N ASP A 79 -10.82 12.12 -12.59
CA ASP A 79 -11.27 11.74 -13.93
C ASP A 79 -10.80 10.32 -14.31
N ASP A 80 -9.61 9.94 -13.88
CA ASP A 80 -8.94 8.68 -14.15
C ASP A 80 -8.70 7.80 -12.92
N ALA A 81 -9.18 8.21 -11.73
CA ALA A 81 -8.91 7.47 -10.50
C ALA A 81 -10.05 7.52 -9.48
N VAL A 82 -10.11 6.49 -8.66
CA VAL A 82 -10.75 6.52 -7.34
C VAL A 82 -9.66 6.60 -6.29
N ILE A 83 -9.75 7.62 -5.44
CA ILE A 83 -8.77 7.87 -4.38
C ILE A 83 -9.40 7.51 -3.04
N THR A 84 -8.80 6.58 -2.34
CA THR A 84 -9.24 6.16 -1.02
C THR A 84 -8.30 6.66 0.06
N GLU A 85 -8.87 7.10 1.15
CA GLU A 85 -8.14 7.46 2.36
C GLU A 85 -8.63 6.57 3.49
N PHE A 86 -7.72 5.87 4.16
CA PHE A 86 -8.06 4.87 5.16
C PHE A 86 -6.96 4.71 6.20
N TYR A 87 -7.30 4.06 7.32
CA TYR A 87 -6.31 3.51 8.22
C TYR A 87 -6.07 2.04 7.89
N LEU A 88 -4.80 1.66 7.76
CA LEU A 88 -4.36 0.28 7.83
C LEU A 88 -3.99 -0.03 9.28
N LEU A 89 -4.58 -1.10 9.82
CA LEU A 89 -4.34 -1.58 11.18
C LEU A 89 -3.88 -3.03 11.13
N GLY A 90 -3.08 -3.40 12.12
CA GLY A 90 -2.65 -4.78 12.29
C GLY A 90 -1.64 -4.93 13.41
N THR A 91 -1.14 -6.16 13.59
CA THR A 91 -0.13 -6.52 14.57
C THR A 91 1.01 -7.25 13.89
N HIS A 92 2.26 -6.85 14.16
CA HIS A 92 3.46 -7.43 13.56
C HIS A 92 3.80 -8.77 14.24
N LEU A 93 3.14 -9.84 13.79
CA LEU A 93 3.21 -11.18 14.38
C LEU A 93 4.12 -12.15 13.61
N GLY A 94 4.46 -11.85 12.37
CA GLY A 94 5.36 -12.62 11.53
C GLY A 94 6.51 -11.79 10.97
N PRO A 95 7.47 -12.40 10.27
CA PRO A 95 8.58 -11.66 9.67
C PRO A 95 8.08 -10.82 8.48
N LEU A 96 8.58 -9.57 8.37
CA LEU A 96 8.43 -8.71 7.21
C LEU A 96 9.77 -8.70 6.46
N GLY A 97 9.90 -9.53 5.44
CA GLY A 97 11.18 -9.80 4.81
C GLY A 97 12.24 -10.22 5.84
N PRO A 98 13.39 -9.51 5.93
CA PRO A 98 14.43 -9.81 6.89
C PRO A 98 14.17 -9.25 8.31
N VAL A 99 13.04 -8.54 8.52
CA VAL A 99 12.70 -7.92 9.81
C VAL A 99 11.89 -8.92 10.65
N PRO A 100 12.37 -9.34 11.84
CA PRO A 100 11.63 -10.25 12.70
C PRO A 100 10.41 -9.57 13.32
N ALA A 101 9.39 -10.37 13.68
CA ALA A 101 8.20 -9.91 14.37
C ALA A 101 8.55 -9.14 15.65
N THR A 102 7.86 -8.02 15.88
CA THR A 102 8.05 -7.17 17.08
C THR A 102 6.92 -7.28 18.09
N GLY A 103 5.78 -7.88 17.70
CA GLY A 103 4.56 -7.92 18.48
C GLY A 103 3.81 -6.59 18.55
N ALA A 104 4.30 -5.56 17.86
CA ALA A 104 3.71 -4.23 17.89
C ALA A 104 2.41 -4.17 17.08
N SER A 105 1.37 -3.55 17.64
CA SER A 105 0.21 -3.12 16.86
C SER A 105 0.48 -1.78 16.20
N PHE A 106 -0.11 -1.55 15.04
CA PHE A 106 0.01 -0.31 14.31
C PHE A 106 -1.34 0.18 13.77
N LYS A 107 -1.44 1.49 13.60
CA LYS A 107 -2.51 2.17 12.88
C LYS A 107 -1.87 3.28 12.04
N VAL A 108 -1.86 3.11 10.73
CA VAL A 108 -1.18 4.02 9.78
C VAL A 108 -2.20 4.57 8.81
N ARG A 109 -2.20 5.89 8.63
CA ARG A 109 -3.02 6.55 7.62
C ARG A 109 -2.40 6.35 6.25
N MET A 110 -3.20 5.89 5.31
CA MET A 110 -2.81 5.59 3.95
C MET A 110 -3.72 6.29 2.94
N THR A 111 -3.19 6.47 1.75
CA THR A 111 -3.97 6.85 0.57
C THR A 111 -3.61 5.89 -0.55
N ALA A 112 -4.62 5.30 -1.19
CA ALA A 112 -4.46 4.51 -2.39
C ALA A 112 -5.18 5.18 -3.57
N TYR A 113 -4.49 5.24 -4.70
CA TYR A 113 -5.05 5.63 -5.99
C TYR A 113 -5.32 4.38 -6.78
N PHE A 114 -6.58 4.11 -7.07
CA PHE A 114 -7.01 3.10 -8.02
C PHE A 114 -7.12 3.77 -9.37
N VAL A 115 -6.13 3.57 -10.23
CA VAL A 115 -5.99 4.24 -11.51
C VAL A 115 -6.70 3.44 -12.59
N PHE A 116 -7.55 4.10 -13.37
CA PHE A 116 -8.36 3.50 -14.42
C PHE A 116 -7.93 3.99 -15.79
N ARG A 117 -7.97 3.09 -16.78
CA ARG A 117 -7.90 3.41 -18.20
C ARG A 117 -9.31 3.27 -18.80
N GLY A 118 -9.73 4.25 -19.58
CA GLY A 118 -11.10 4.27 -20.09
C GLY A 118 -12.11 4.31 -18.94
N ASP A 119 -13.24 3.63 -19.09
CA ASP A 119 -14.33 3.71 -18.12
C ASP A 119 -14.14 2.80 -16.90
N ASP A 120 -13.70 1.56 -17.09
CA ASP A 120 -13.77 0.52 -16.04
C ASP A 120 -12.47 -0.31 -15.89
N GLU A 121 -11.43 -0.09 -16.69
CA GLU A 121 -10.21 -0.88 -16.64
C GLU A 121 -9.30 -0.40 -15.52
N LEU A 122 -9.25 -1.12 -14.40
CA LEU A 122 -8.31 -0.84 -13.31
C LEU A 122 -6.91 -1.30 -13.72
N VAL A 123 -5.96 -0.36 -13.83
CA VAL A 123 -4.60 -0.63 -14.34
C VAL A 123 -3.52 -0.59 -13.26
N CYS A 124 -3.77 0.10 -12.15
CA CYS A 124 -2.78 0.23 -11.09
C CYS A 124 -3.44 0.57 -9.75
N GLU A 125 -2.91 0.00 -8.67
CA GLU A 125 -3.10 0.52 -7.33
C GLU A 125 -1.78 1.15 -6.85
N ARG A 126 -1.83 2.44 -6.52
CA ARG A 126 -0.67 3.22 -6.07
C ARG A 126 -0.87 3.67 -4.64
N ILE A 127 0.00 3.24 -3.74
CA ILE A 127 -0.15 3.37 -2.29
C ILE A 127 0.85 4.36 -1.71
N TYR A 128 0.35 5.31 -0.90
CA TYR A 128 1.12 6.30 -0.17
C TYR A 128 0.87 6.18 1.34
N PHE A 129 1.92 6.24 2.14
CA PHE A 129 1.83 6.31 3.59
C PHE A 129 3.11 6.90 4.20
N ASP A 130 3.02 7.32 5.47
CA ASP A 130 4.19 7.75 6.24
C ASP A 130 4.96 6.52 6.75
N GLN A 131 5.98 6.15 5.98
CA GLN A 131 6.86 5.02 6.30
C GLN A 131 7.56 5.19 7.65
N LEU A 132 7.95 6.41 8.03
CA LEU A 132 8.64 6.67 9.28
C LEU A 132 7.72 6.45 10.48
N SER A 133 6.49 6.94 10.41
CA SER A 133 5.47 6.68 11.44
C SER A 133 5.15 5.20 11.57
N PHE A 134 5.06 4.48 10.45
CA PHE A 134 4.88 3.02 10.47
C PHE A 134 6.03 2.31 11.18
N LEU A 135 7.27 2.60 10.81
CA LEU A 135 8.47 2.01 11.42
C LEU A 135 8.53 2.30 12.93
N ARG A 136 8.24 3.54 13.34
CA ARG A 136 8.21 3.91 14.77
C ARG A 136 7.21 3.09 15.56
N GLN A 137 6.03 2.84 15.00
CA GLN A 137 5.01 2.01 15.64
C GLN A 137 5.48 0.56 15.77
N LEU A 138 6.10 -0.02 14.74
CA LEU A 138 6.66 -1.38 14.81
C LEU A 138 7.76 -1.49 15.87
N LEU A 139 8.61 -0.48 16.03
CA LEU A 139 9.65 -0.45 17.07
C LEU A 139 9.09 -0.28 18.46
N GLY A 140 7.92 0.36 18.61
CA GLY A 140 7.27 0.62 19.91
C GLY A 140 6.85 -0.65 20.66
N GLY A 141 6.76 -1.81 20.01
CA GLY A 141 6.48 -3.09 20.65
C GLY A 141 7.69 -3.76 21.31
N ILE A 142 8.90 -3.17 21.17
CA ILE A 142 10.13 -3.78 21.68
C ILE A 142 10.40 -3.31 23.12
N ASP A 143 10.45 -4.24 24.07
CA ASP A 143 10.81 -3.96 25.45
C ASP A 143 12.33 -3.76 25.61
N LEU A 144 12.77 -2.49 25.60
CA LEU A 144 14.17 -2.12 25.73
C LEU A 144 14.76 -2.31 27.15
N LYS A 145 13.92 -2.67 28.15
CA LYS A 145 14.38 -2.95 29.50
C LYS A 145 14.86 -4.39 29.66
N SER A 146 14.53 -5.27 28.71
CA SER A 146 14.96 -6.66 28.72
C SER A 146 16.17 -6.87 27.77
N PHE A 147 17.08 -7.78 28.14
CA PHE A 147 18.17 -8.17 27.24
C PHE A 147 17.66 -8.73 25.89
N GLY A 148 16.55 -9.50 25.94
CA GLY A 148 15.89 -10.03 24.76
C GLY A 148 15.38 -8.93 23.83
N GLY A 149 14.79 -7.87 24.39
CA GLY A 149 14.31 -6.71 23.63
C GLY A 149 15.43 -5.93 22.94
N VAL A 150 16.56 -5.71 23.64
CA VAL A 150 17.73 -5.07 23.03
C VAL A 150 18.27 -5.91 21.87
N LEU A 151 18.37 -7.22 22.05
CA LEU A 151 18.80 -8.13 20.97
C LEU A 151 17.82 -8.11 19.80
N LEU A 152 16.49 -8.06 20.07
CA LEU A 152 15.46 -7.94 19.06
C LEU A 152 15.60 -6.63 18.27
N LEU A 153 15.80 -5.50 18.96
CA LEU A 153 16.05 -4.20 18.32
C LEU A 153 17.21 -4.27 17.34
N LEU A 154 18.33 -4.85 17.75
CA LEU A 154 19.50 -4.99 16.87
C LEU A 154 19.20 -5.86 15.63
N LYS A 155 18.43 -6.93 15.78
CA LYS A 155 17.99 -7.76 14.66
C LYS A 155 17.06 -6.99 13.72
N VAL A 156 16.11 -6.23 14.27
CA VAL A 156 15.17 -5.40 13.51
C VAL A 156 15.92 -4.33 12.72
N LEU A 157 16.84 -3.58 13.34
CA LEU A 157 17.64 -2.57 12.66
C LEU A 157 18.51 -3.18 11.55
N ARG A 158 19.10 -4.35 11.80
CA ARG A 158 19.84 -5.09 10.76
C ARG A 158 18.94 -5.53 9.61
N GLY A 159 17.71 -5.95 9.91
CA GLY A 159 16.69 -6.33 8.93
C GLY A 159 16.33 -5.16 8.03
N PHE A 160 16.01 -4.00 8.60
CA PHE A 160 15.74 -2.78 7.84
C PHE A 160 16.93 -2.34 6.97
N GLY A 161 18.16 -2.44 7.50
CA GLY A 161 19.36 -2.16 6.71
C GLY A 161 19.53 -3.10 5.51
N LYS A 162 19.07 -4.34 5.59
CA LYS A 162 19.06 -5.28 4.45
C LYS A 162 17.96 -4.93 3.45
N MET A 163 16.74 -4.61 3.92
CA MET A 163 15.63 -4.19 3.05
C MET A 163 15.99 -2.94 2.23
N SER A 164 16.65 -1.97 2.86
CA SER A 164 17.07 -0.72 2.17
C SER A 164 18.13 -0.93 1.10
N ARG A 165 18.83 -2.07 1.12
CA ARG A 165 19.89 -2.44 0.14
C ARG A 165 19.39 -3.40 -0.94
N ALA A 166 18.19 -3.95 -0.80
CA ALA A 166 17.61 -4.80 -1.85
C ALA A 166 17.43 -3.98 -3.13
N PRO A 167 17.65 -4.56 -4.32
CA PRO A 167 17.26 -3.92 -5.56
C PRO A 167 15.78 -3.54 -5.48
N LYS A 168 15.46 -2.31 -5.85
CA LYS A 168 14.08 -1.83 -5.91
C LYS A 168 13.70 -1.76 -7.38
N ASP A 169 12.56 -2.34 -7.70
CA ASP A 169 11.90 -2.02 -8.94
C ASP A 169 11.38 -0.59 -8.81
N ILE A 170 12.19 0.36 -9.28
CA ILE A 170 11.88 1.79 -9.20
C ILE A 170 10.62 2.03 -10.01
N ILE A 171 9.68 2.78 -9.45
CA ILE A 171 8.54 3.31 -10.21
C ILE A 171 9.14 4.15 -11.35
N PRO A 172 8.91 3.79 -12.64
CA PRO A 172 9.47 4.55 -13.74
C PRO A 172 9.00 6.00 -13.64
N ASP A 173 9.94 6.95 -13.68
CA ASP A 173 9.58 8.33 -13.93
C ASP A 173 9.00 8.41 -15.35
N GLY A 174 7.68 8.55 -15.46
CA GLY A 174 7.11 9.15 -16.64
C GLY A 174 6.52 8.31 -17.75
N ASP A 175 5.55 7.43 -17.45
CA ASP A 175 4.43 7.25 -18.37
C ASP A 175 3.21 8.12 -17.97
N GLU A 176 3.35 8.89 -16.90
CA GLU A 176 2.41 9.96 -16.60
C GLU A 176 2.77 11.13 -17.51
N GLU A 177 1.87 11.47 -18.42
CA GLU A 177 1.86 12.75 -19.09
C GLU A 177 1.89 13.81 -17.99
N THR A 178 3.10 14.33 -17.68
CA THR A 178 3.26 15.38 -16.69
C THR A 178 2.51 16.58 -17.23
N VAL A 179 1.28 16.76 -16.77
CA VAL A 179 0.56 18.00 -16.98
C VAL A 179 1.46 19.10 -16.41
N ALA A 180 1.99 19.93 -17.28
CA ALA A 180 2.81 21.07 -16.89
C ALA A 180 2.00 21.86 -15.87
N GLY A 181 2.32 21.68 -14.60
CA GLY A 181 1.65 22.38 -13.50
C GLY A 181 1.84 23.88 -13.66
N PRO A 182 0.96 24.69 -13.07
CA PRO A 182 1.12 26.14 -13.10
C PRO A 182 2.49 26.47 -12.53
N THR A 183 3.35 27.05 -13.36
CA THR A 183 4.61 27.63 -12.91
C THR A 183 4.29 28.69 -11.86
N VAL A 184 4.64 28.42 -10.60
CA VAL A 184 4.56 29.43 -9.56
C VAL A 184 5.52 30.53 -9.96
N ARG A 185 5.00 31.64 -10.54
CA ARG A 185 5.79 32.84 -10.74
C ARG A 185 6.16 33.35 -9.34
N ARG A 186 7.45 33.31 -9.02
CA ARG A 186 7.99 34.11 -7.94
C ARG A 186 8.02 35.55 -8.46
N ASP A 187 6.97 36.28 -8.14
CA ASP A 187 7.02 37.76 -8.29
C ASP A 187 8.08 38.21 -7.27
N GLY A 188 9.16 38.80 -7.78
CA GLY A 188 10.28 39.33 -7.02
C GLY A 188 9.92 40.62 -6.26
#